data_906c32353a986a88c428e1f8088de996
#
_entry.id   906c32353a986a88c428e1f8088de996
#
_cell.length_a   1.000
_cell.length_b   1.000
_cell.length_c   1.000
_cell.angle_alpha   90.00
_cell.angle_beta   90.00
_cell.angle_gamma   90.00
#
_symmetry.space_group_name_H-M   'P 1'
#
loop_
_entity.id
_entity.type
_entity.pdbx_description
1 polymer ?
#
loop_
_entity_poly.entity_id
_entity_poly.type
_entity_poly.pdbx_seq_one_letter_code
_entity_poly.pdbx_strand_id
1 'polypeptide(L)'
;MAKKIRGGEIIALIGELGSGKTTFTKAFGKALGIRQQISSPTFVMMQQFETPKGLFLYHLDLYRTKNFADVKSLGITEWWGHPKTVTVIEWADKILDSLPKNTTIIYLHRDA
;
A
#
# COMPACT_ATOMS: atom_id res chain seq x y z
N MET A 1 -1.97 -14.66 -1.37
CA MET A 1 -1.14 -13.55 -1.90
C MET A 1 0.11 -13.30 -1.07
N ALA A 2 0.00 -13.13 0.24
CA ALA A 2 1.16 -12.84 1.09
C ALA A 2 2.26 -13.91 1.01
N LYS A 3 1.91 -15.16 0.82
CA LYS A 3 2.87 -16.27 0.72
C LYS A 3 3.77 -16.17 -0.50
N LYS A 4 3.34 -15.43 -1.52
CA LYS A 4 4.11 -15.28 -2.77
C LYS A 4 4.95 -14.00 -2.79
N ILE A 5 4.89 -13.21 -1.72
CA ILE A 5 5.63 -11.96 -1.65
C ILE A 5 7.11 -12.24 -1.43
N ARG A 6 7.94 -11.68 -2.29
CA ARG A 6 9.40 -11.86 -2.25
C ARG A 6 10.16 -10.56 -2.07
N GLY A 7 9.51 -9.43 -2.26
CA GLY A 7 10.11 -8.10 -2.22
C GLY A 7 10.02 -7.43 -3.57
N GLY A 8 9.82 -6.12 -3.54
CA GLY A 8 9.66 -5.30 -4.74
C GLY A 8 8.23 -5.14 -5.21
N GLU A 9 7.29 -5.87 -4.64
CA GLU A 9 5.90 -5.79 -5.07
C GLU A 9 5.26 -4.47 -4.69
N ILE A 10 4.40 -3.98 -5.58
CA ILE A 10 3.57 -2.81 -5.34
C ILE A 10 2.13 -3.24 -5.58
N ILE A 11 1.28 -3.04 -4.58
CA ILE A 11 -0.13 -3.41 -4.62
C ILE A 11 -0.94 -2.14 -4.52
N ALA A 12 -1.72 -1.84 -5.56
CA ALA A 12 -2.56 -0.66 -5.62
C ALA A 12 -4.02 -1.07 -5.36
N LEU A 13 -4.61 -0.51 -4.31
CA LEU A 13 -5.98 -0.79 -3.93
C LEU A 13 -6.88 0.34 -4.40
N ILE A 14 -7.90 -0.02 -5.17
CA ILE A 14 -8.86 0.93 -5.72
C ILE A 14 -10.24 0.50 -5.28
N GLY A 15 -11.04 1.44 -4.80
CA GLY A 15 -12.38 1.14 -4.37
C GLY A 15 -13.01 2.31 -3.64
N GLU A 16 -14.33 2.23 -3.47
CA GLU A 16 -15.10 3.24 -2.79
C GLU A 16 -14.80 3.30 -1.30
N LEU A 17 -15.17 4.39 -0.67
CA LEU A 17 -15.15 4.48 0.77
C LEU A 17 -15.99 3.33 1.36
N GLY A 18 -15.43 2.62 2.34
CA GLY A 18 -16.09 1.47 2.93
C GLY A 18 -15.96 0.18 2.14
N SER A 19 -15.14 0.15 1.08
CA SER A 19 -14.95 -1.05 0.27
C SER A 19 -14.02 -2.10 0.91
N GLY A 20 -13.39 -1.77 2.04
CA GLY A 20 -12.53 -2.72 2.75
C GLY A 20 -11.05 -2.57 2.48
N LYS A 21 -10.60 -1.44 1.91
CA LYS A 21 -9.18 -1.23 1.62
C LYS A 21 -8.29 -1.36 2.85
N THR A 22 -8.68 -0.71 3.95
CA THR A 22 -7.92 -0.80 5.20
C THR A 22 -7.99 -2.19 5.80
N THR A 23 -9.15 -2.84 5.70
CA THR A 23 -9.31 -4.22 6.16
C THR A 23 -8.38 -5.17 5.39
N PHE A 24 -8.31 -4.99 4.08
CA PHE A 24 -7.37 -5.76 3.26
C PHE A 24 -5.93 -5.54 3.72
N THR A 25 -5.53 -4.29 3.93
CA THR A 25 -4.17 -3.95 4.33
C THR A 25 -3.82 -4.57 5.68
N LYS A 26 -4.75 -4.55 6.63
CA LYS A 26 -4.54 -5.16 7.95
C LYS A 26 -4.35 -6.67 7.84
N ALA A 27 -5.18 -7.33 7.04
CA ALA A 27 -5.08 -8.78 6.86
C ALA A 27 -3.79 -9.16 6.14
N PHE A 28 -3.41 -8.38 5.13
CA PHE A 28 -2.19 -8.59 4.38
C PHE A 28 -0.95 -8.44 5.28
N GLY A 29 -0.92 -7.38 6.09
CA GLY A 29 0.18 -7.15 7.03
C GLY A 29 0.30 -8.27 8.05
N LYS A 30 -0.84 -8.74 8.59
CA LYS A 30 -0.85 -9.85 9.53
C LYS A 30 -0.31 -11.11 8.88
N ALA A 31 -0.67 -11.37 7.63
CA ALA A 31 -0.17 -12.53 6.89
C ALA A 31 1.34 -12.44 6.63
N LEU A 32 1.89 -11.23 6.55
CA LEU A 32 3.34 -11.01 6.45
C LEU A 32 4.06 -11.10 7.79
N GLY A 33 3.34 -11.32 8.88
CA GLY A 33 3.93 -11.47 10.20
C GLY A 33 4.05 -10.19 11.00
N ILE A 34 3.39 -9.10 10.56
CA ILE A 34 3.42 -7.83 11.28
C ILE A 34 2.49 -7.93 12.49
N ARG A 35 3.05 -7.68 13.67
CA ARG A 35 2.29 -7.73 14.93
C ARG A 35 1.76 -6.38 15.35
N GLN A 36 2.34 -5.29 14.87
CA GLN A 36 1.85 -3.95 15.15
C GLN A 36 0.46 -3.78 14.55
N GLN A 37 -0.37 -2.99 15.21
CA GLN A 37 -1.68 -2.67 14.67
C GLN A 37 -1.53 -1.73 13.49
N ILE A 38 -2.00 -2.17 12.33
CA ILE A 38 -2.05 -1.33 11.14
C ILE A 38 -3.38 -0.59 11.13
N SER A 39 -3.33 0.72 11.06
CA SER A 39 -4.52 1.57 10.96
C SER A 39 -4.40 2.47 9.75
N SER A 40 -5.53 3.08 9.35
CA SER A 40 -5.48 4.11 8.31
C SER A 40 -4.65 5.28 8.81
N PRO A 41 -3.63 5.73 8.05
CA PRO A 41 -2.89 6.92 8.43
C PRO A 41 -3.79 8.15 8.26
N THR A 42 -4.12 8.81 9.38
CA THR A 42 -5.01 9.98 9.36
C THR A 42 -4.27 11.29 9.18
N PHE A 43 -3.08 11.39 9.76
CA PHE A 43 -2.26 12.58 9.68
C PHE A 43 -1.00 12.37 8.88
N VAL A 44 -0.48 11.15 8.88
CA VAL A 44 0.68 10.74 8.11
C VAL A 44 0.17 9.86 6.98
N MET A 45 0.47 10.24 5.74
CA MET A 45 -0.02 9.49 4.57
C MET A 45 0.76 8.20 4.32
N MET A 46 1.80 7.95 5.08
CA MET A 46 2.65 6.76 4.94
C MET A 46 2.97 6.18 6.30
N GLN A 47 2.89 4.85 6.38
CA GLN A 47 3.35 4.08 7.54
C GLN A 47 4.34 3.03 7.06
N GLN A 48 5.30 2.70 7.92
CA GLN A 48 6.32 1.69 7.62
C GLN A 48 6.33 0.64 8.71
N PHE A 49 6.34 -0.63 8.31
CA PHE A 49 6.39 -1.76 9.24
C PHE A 49 7.46 -2.73 8.80
N GLU A 50 8.25 -3.24 9.75
CA GLU A 50 9.22 -4.27 9.47
C GLU A 50 8.59 -5.65 9.66
N THR A 51 8.82 -6.55 8.69
CA THR A 51 8.35 -7.93 8.79
C THR A 51 9.43 -8.82 9.38
N PRO A 52 9.06 -9.99 9.96
CA PRO A 52 10.06 -10.93 10.50
C PRO A 52 11.07 -11.45 9.47
N LYS A 53 10.73 -11.39 8.18
CA LYS A 53 11.63 -11.84 7.12
C LYS A 53 12.57 -10.76 6.60
N GLY A 54 12.59 -9.59 7.24
CA GLY A 54 13.47 -8.51 6.83
C GLY A 54 12.94 -7.64 5.70
N LEU A 55 11.69 -7.83 5.29
CA LEU A 55 11.03 -6.95 4.36
C LEU A 55 10.38 -5.79 5.10
N PHE A 56 10.26 -4.66 4.43
CA PHE A 56 9.54 -3.50 4.96
C PHE A 56 8.24 -3.32 4.20
N LEU A 57 7.13 -3.26 4.92
CA LEU A 57 5.83 -2.93 4.35
C LEU A 57 5.61 -1.43 4.46
N TYR A 58 5.42 -0.78 3.32
CA TYR A 58 5.02 0.63 3.26
C TYR A 58 3.53 0.69 2.96
N HIS A 59 2.79 1.32 3.86
CA HIS A 59 1.35 1.54 3.70
C HIS A 59 1.11 3.01 3.39
N LEU A 60 0.60 3.28 2.20
CA LEU A 60 0.28 4.62 1.74
C LEU A 60 -1.22 4.80 1.66
N ASP A 61 -1.72 5.93 2.13
CA ASP A 61 -3.11 6.32 1.97
C ASP A 61 -3.15 7.66 1.25
N LEU A 62 -3.65 7.65 0.02
CA LEU A 62 -3.64 8.83 -0.84
C LEU A 62 -4.97 9.60 -0.81
N TYR A 63 -5.85 9.29 0.12
CA TYR A 63 -7.16 9.94 0.18
C TYR A 63 -7.07 11.46 0.19
N ARG A 64 -6.07 12.01 0.89
CA ARG A 64 -5.89 13.46 1.03
C ARG A 64 -4.90 14.06 0.06
N THR A 65 -4.25 13.26 -0.78
CA THR A 65 -3.35 13.80 -1.79
C THR A 65 -4.14 14.32 -2.98
N LYS A 66 -3.55 15.28 -3.68
CA LYS A 66 -4.17 15.85 -4.87
C LYS A 66 -3.63 15.25 -6.16
N ASN A 67 -2.33 14.93 -6.18
CA ASN A 67 -1.68 14.44 -7.39
C ASN A 67 -0.40 13.68 -7.04
N PHE A 68 0.27 13.17 -8.08
CA PHE A 68 1.47 12.39 -7.91
C PHE A 68 2.63 13.20 -7.29
N ALA A 69 2.68 14.50 -7.51
CA ALA A 69 3.73 15.32 -6.91
C ALA A 69 3.69 15.28 -5.37
N ASP A 70 2.48 15.21 -4.79
CA ASP A 70 2.33 15.07 -3.35
C ASP A 70 2.92 13.76 -2.85
N VAL A 71 2.75 12.67 -3.61
CA VAL A 71 3.31 11.37 -3.28
C VAL A 71 4.82 11.39 -3.41
N LYS A 72 5.33 11.98 -4.50
CA LYS A 72 6.76 12.07 -4.75
C LYS A 72 7.48 12.83 -3.65
N SER A 73 6.84 13.85 -3.08
CA SER A 73 7.41 14.63 -2.00
C SER A 73 7.65 13.83 -0.72
N LEU A 74 6.97 12.69 -0.56
CA LEU A 74 7.19 11.79 0.57
C LEU A 74 8.46 10.95 0.43
N GLY A 75 9.10 10.94 -0.74
CA GLY A 75 10.31 10.18 -1.00
C GLY A 75 10.08 8.69 -1.22
N ILE A 76 8.83 8.23 -1.14
CA ILE A 76 8.52 6.80 -1.19
C ILE A 76 8.77 6.21 -2.57
N THR A 77 8.68 7.01 -3.63
CA THR A 77 8.88 6.50 -4.99
C THR A 77 10.26 5.91 -5.22
N GLU A 78 11.25 6.33 -4.44
CA GLU A 78 12.60 5.78 -4.52
C GLU A 78 12.68 4.33 -4.05
N TRP A 79 11.71 3.91 -3.23
CA TRP A 79 11.66 2.55 -2.68
C TRP A 79 10.78 1.61 -3.49
N TRP A 80 10.05 2.13 -4.49
CA TRP A 80 9.19 1.30 -5.33
C TRP A 80 10.04 0.30 -6.11
N GLY A 81 9.68 -0.98 -5.99
CA GLY A 81 10.42 -2.04 -6.65
C GLY A 81 11.71 -2.46 -5.95
N HIS A 82 12.07 -1.81 -4.84
CA HIS A 82 13.25 -2.21 -4.09
C HIS A 82 13.05 -3.63 -3.52
N PRO A 83 14.05 -4.52 -3.62
CA PRO A 83 13.88 -5.93 -3.25
C PRO A 83 13.48 -6.18 -1.80
N LYS A 84 13.72 -5.21 -0.91
CA LYS A 84 13.39 -5.36 0.51
C LYS A 84 12.10 -4.65 0.91
N THR A 85 11.33 -4.17 -0.04
CA THR A 85 10.09 -3.43 0.25
C THR A 85 8.89 -4.09 -0.40
N VAL A 86 7.75 -3.92 0.24
CA VAL A 86 6.43 -4.22 -0.32
C VAL A 86 5.59 -2.99 -0.06
N THR A 87 4.93 -2.46 -1.08
CA THR A 87 4.15 -1.23 -0.95
C THR A 87 2.68 -1.53 -1.19
N VAL A 88 1.83 -1.11 -0.27
CA VAL A 88 0.37 -1.16 -0.42
C VAL A 88 -0.14 0.26 -0.45
N ILE A 89 -0.85 0.62 -1.52
CA ILE A 89 -1.34 1.97 -1.74
C ILE A 89 -2.86 1.98 -1.76
N GLU A 90 -3.48 2.68 -0.79
CA GLU A 90 -4.92 2.91 -0.80
C GLU A 90 -5.22 4.20 -1.56
N TRP A 91 -6.36 4.24 -2.23
CA TRP A 91 -6.77 5.36 -3.09
C TRP A 91 -5.78 5.58 -4.25
N ALA A 92 -5.26 4.50 -4.79
CA ALA A 92 -4.26 4.54 -5.85
C ALA A 92 -4.80 5.07 -7.17
N ASP A 93 -6.11 5.17 -7.32
CA ASP A 93 -6.74 5.72 -8.53
C ASP A 93 -6.27 7.14 -8.85
N LYS A 94 -5.81 7.87 -7.83
CA LYS A 94 -5.29 9.22 -8.03
C LYS A 94 -3.98 9.28 -8.78
N ILE A 95 -3.24 8.17 -8.83
CA ILE A 95 -1.91 8.13 -9.43
C ILE A 95 -1.69 6.92 -10.36
N LEU A 96 -2.78 6.37 -10.91
CA LEU A 96 -2.68 5.15 -11.73
C LEU A 96 -1.65 5.28 -12.86
N ASP A 97 -1.63 6.43 -13.54
CA ASP A 97 -0.74 6.63 -14.67
C ASP A 97 0.73 6.75 -14.27
N SER A 98 0.99 6.97 -12.98
CA SER A 98 2.35 7.15 -12.46
C SER A 98 2.90 5.89 -11.80
N LEU A 99 2.11 4.84 -11.70
CA LEU A 99 2.53 3.59 -11.07
C LEU A 99 3.42 2.78 -12.02
N PRO A 100 4.41 2.02 -11.47
CA PRO A 100 5.20 1.11 -12.30
C PRO A 100 4.32 0.09 -13.02
N LYS A 101 4.77 -0.35 -14.19
CA LYS A 101 3.99 -1.26 -15.04
C LYS A 101 3.67 -2.61 -14.37
N ASN A 102 4.54 -3.06 -13.49
CA ASN A 102 4.37 -4.35 -12.82
C ASN A 102 3.56 -4.25 -11.52
N THR A 103 2.89 -3.13 -11.29
CA THR A 103 2.03 -2.95 -10.12
C THR A 103 0.82 -3.87 -10.22
N THR A 104 0.53 -4.56 -9.11
CA THR A 104 -0.69 -5.36 -8.99
C THR A 104 -1.84 -4.45 -8.58
N ILE A 105 -2.88 -4.38 -9.40
CA ILE A 105 -4.04 -3.53 -9.12
C ILE A 105 -5.18 -4.42 -8.64
N ILE A 106 -5.72 -4.10 -7.46
CA ILE A 106 -6.82 -4.83 -6.86
C ILE A 106 -8.01 -3.88 -6.71
N TYR A 107 -9.13 -4.24 -7.33
CA TYR A 107 -10.37 -3.47 -7.22
C TYR A 107 -11.22 -4.09 -6.13
N LEU A 108 -11.58 -3.29 -5.13
CA LEU A 108 -12.44 -3.71 -4.04
C LEU A 108 -13.81 -3.07 -4.21
N HIS A 109 -14.83 -3.90 -4.12
CA HIS A 109 -16.21 -3.45 -4.27
C HIS A 109 -16.95 -3.64 -2.96
N ARG A 110 -17.77 -2.67 -2.63
CA ARG A 110 -18.64 -2.78 -1.49
C ARG A 110 -19.83 -3.66 -1.85
N ASP A 111 -20.07 -4.70 -1.09
CA ASP A 111 -21.24 -5.53 -1.25
C ASP A 111 -22.49 -4.74 -0.84
N ALA A 112 -23.47 -4.77 -1.72
CA ALA A 112 -24.73 -4.04 -1.52
C ALA A 112 -25.56 -4.63 -0.39
#